data_8670e511bcba9ca6f0f12a4633a555df
#
_entry.id   8670e511bcba9ca6f0f12a4633a555df
#
_cell.length_a   1.000
_cell.length_b   1.000
_cell.length_c   1.000
_cell.angle_alpha   90.00
_cell.angle_beta   90.00
_cell.angle_gamma   90.00
#
_symmetry.space_group_name_H-M   'P 1'
#
loop_
_entity.id
_entity.type
_entity.pdbx_description
1 polymer ?
#
loop_
_entity_poly.entity_id
_entity_poly.type
_entity_poly.pdbx_seq_one_letter_code
_entity_poly.pdbx_strand_id
1 'polypeptide(L)'
;LLVFSVMYFIFRQDFAFSIVIASMSAATAPAATMLVVRQFNADGPLVRTMLPVVALDDIYGIMAFGIALPLAKMTISTEAIPIWTMILDPFIEIGGSLAIGAVLGFVLSFITKRAKNRDDIKILSIAMVAIALGLSKLLGLSSLLMSIMMGTVLANLNKRSKRVFETVDEFISPFYVLFFTVAGAGLELGFVANRVGMRIADDQLPVAGAVPLADPGAPC
;
A
#
# COMPACT_ATOMS: atom_id res chain seq x y z
N LEU A 1 5.10 16.66 0.15
CA LEU A 1 4.93 18.07 -0.22
C LEU A 1 5.52 18.36 -1.62
N LEU A 2 6.77 17.96 -1.90
CA LEU A 2 7.43 18.27 -3.18
C LEU A 2 6.67 17.66 -4.38
N VAL A 3 6.30 16.38 -4.31
CA VAL A 3 5.54 15.70 -5.37
C VAL A 3 4.17 16.36 -5.57
N PHE A 4 3.49 16.74 -4.49
CA PHE A 4 2.23 17.48 -4.56
C PHE A 4 2.41 18.81 -5.31
N SER A 5 3.43 19.59 -4.94
CA SER A 5 3.70 20.88 -5.58
C SER A 5 3.99 20.75 -7.06
N VAL A 6 4.79 19.75 -7.43
CA VAL A 6 5.09 19.48 -8.85
C VAL A 6 3.84 19.08 -9.63
N MET A 7 3.05 18.13 -9.08
CA MET A 7 1.85 17.66 -9.76
C MET A 7 0.77 18.75 -9.89
N TYR A 8 0.54 19.52 -8.82
CA TYR A 8 -0.51 20.53 -8.79
C TYR A 8 -0.12 21.80 -9.56
N PHE A 9 1.10 22.35 -9.32
CA PHE A 9 1.49 23.64 -9.92
C PHE A 9 2.16 23.52 -11.28
N ILE A 10 3.00 22.50 -11.48
CA ILE A 10 3.74 22.36 -12.76
C ILE A 10 2.92 21.58 -13.76
N PHE A 11 2.43 20.40 -13.37
CA PHE A 11 1.63 19.55 -14.27
C PHE A 11 0.15 19.93 -14.31
N ARG A 12 -0.29 20.90 -13.49
CA ARG A 12 -1.68 21.39 -13.42
C ARG A 12 -2.72 20.26 -13.33
N GLN A 13 -2.40 19.23 -12.55
CA GLN A 13 -3.32 18.13 -12.31
C GLN A 13 -4.35 18.54 -11.27
N ASP A 14 -5.50 17.82 -11.27
CA ASP A 14 -6.53 18.01 -10.27
C ASP A 14 -5.98 17.81 -8.85
N PHE A 15 -6.53 18.55 -7.89
CA PHE A 15 -6.14 18.47 -6.48
C PHE A 15 -6.24 17.03 -5.95
N ALA A 16 -7.36 16.33 -6.26
CA ALA A 16 -7.59 14.96 -5.84
C ALA A 16 -6.49 14.00 -6.31
N PHE A 17 -6.12 14.10 -7.58
CA PHE A 17 -5.06 13.28 -8.17
C PHE A 17 -3.71 13.61 -7.55
N SER A 18 -3.41 14.89 -7.40
CA SER A 18 -2.13 15.38 -6.88
C SER A 18 -1.89 14.96 -5.43
N ILE A 19 -2.92 15.00 -4.57
CA ILE A 19 -2.79 14.63 -3.15
C ILE A 19 -2.65 13.12 -2.97
N VAL A 20 -3.35 12.30 -3.77
CA VAL A 20 -3.23 10.85 -3.71
C VAL A 20 -1.85 10.40 -4.16
N ILE A 21 -1.35 10.88 -5.30
CA ILE A 21 0.00 10.56 -5.78
C ILE A 21 1.07 11.02 -4.80
N ALA A 22 0.93 12.21 -4.22
CA ALA A 22 1.85 12.71 -3.23
C ALA A 22 1.89 11.87 -1.95
N SER A 23 0.73 11.37 -1.49
CA SER A 23 0.67 10.47 -0.34
C SER A 23 1.30 9.11 -0.62
N MET A 24 1.08 8.56 -1.80
CA MET A 24 1.71 7.29 -2.22
C MET A 24 3.23 7.42 -2.35
N SER A 25 3.73 8.58 -2.80
CA SER A 25 5.17 8.84 -2.93
C SER A 25 5.87 9.07 -1.59
N ALA A 26 5.13 9.18 -0.49
CA ALA A 26 5.70 9.30 0.85
C ALA A 26 6.25 7.96 1.36
N ALA A 27 5.71 6.83 0.91
CA ALA A 27 6.20 5.51 1.26
C ALA A 27 7.34 5.07 0.35
N THR A 28 8.35 4.41 0.93
CA THR A 28 9.53 3.92 0.22
C THR A 28 9.46 2.40 0.11
N ALA A 29 9.68 1.84 -1.08
CA ALA A 29 9.72 0.38 -1.25
C ALA A 29 11.09 -0.19 -0.78
N PRO A 30 11.16 -0.85 0.38
CA PRO A 30 12.43 -1.32 0.93
C PRO A 30 12.91 -2.65 0.32
N ALA A 31 12.17 -3.21 -0.63
CA ALA A 31 12.41 -4.55 -1.15
C ALA A 31 13.85 -4.77 -1.64
N ALA A 32 14.41 -3.81 -2.39
CA ALA A 32 15.78 -3.89 -2.88
C ALA A 32 16.80 -3.82 -1.72
N THR A 33 16.59 -2.92 -0.78
CA THR A 33 17.44 -2.74 0.39
C THR A 33 17.45 -3.99 1.27
N MET A 34 16.26 -4.55 1.55
CA MET A 34 16.12 -5.79 2.33
C MET A 34 16.75 -6.97 1.63
N LEU A 35 16.63 -7.06 0.30
CA LEU A 35 17.26 -8.11 -0.49
C LEU A 35 18.79 -8.05 -0.37
N VAL A 36 19.39 -6.87 -0.52
CA VAL A 36 20.84 -6.67 -0.39
C VAL A 36 21.32 -7.01 1.01
N VAL A 37 20.63 -6.52 2.06
CA VAL A 37 20.96 -6.85 3.45
C VAL A 37 20.94 -8.35 3.69
N ARG A 38 19.93 -9.07 3.18
CA ARG A 38 19.82 -10.52 3.32
C ARG A 38 20.88 -11.27 2.49
N GLN A 39 21.11 -10.85 1.24
CA GLN A 39 22.04 -11.51 0.33
C GLN A 39 23.49 -11.46 0.83
N PHE A 40 23.88 -10.34 1.40
CA PHE A 40 25.24 -10.14 1.93
C PHE A 40 25.36 -10.41 3.44
N ASN A 41 24.30 -10.87 4.09
CA ASN A 41 24.24 -11.03 5.55
C ASN A 41 24.79 -9.79 6.28
N ALA A 42 24.46 -8.62 5.76
CA ALA A 42 24.98 -7.36 6.29
C ALA A 42 24.47 -7.14 7.71
N ASP A 43 25.37 -6.97 8.67
CA ASP A 43 25.07 -6.57 10.04
C ASP A 43 25.96 -5.37 10.42
N GLY A 44 25.36 -4.40 11.07
CA GLY A 44 26.07 -3.19 11.48
C GLY A 44 25.12 -2.11 11.99
N PRO A 45 25.68 -1.01 12.52
CA PRO A 45 24.85 0.07 13.08
C PRO A 45 23.90 0.66 12.05
N LEU A 46 24.33 0.75 10.79
CA LEU A 46 23.51 1.26 9.69
C LEU A 46 22.27 0.37 9.46
N VAL A 47 22.45 -0.93 9.34
CA VAL A 47 21.35 -1.89 9.11
C VAL A 47 20.38 -1.89 10.29
N ARG A 48 20.89 -1.87 11.50
CA ARG A 48 20.07 -1.83 12.73
C ARG A 48 19.24 -0.56 12.86
N THR A 49 19.72 0.56 12.32
CA THR A 49 18.98 1.82 12.30
C THR A 49 18.00 1.87 11.13
N MET A 50 18.40 1.36 9.96
CA MET A 50 17.62 1.44 8.73
C MET A 50 16.34 0.59 8.78
N LEU A 51 16.39 -0.62 9.37
CA LEU A 51 15.23 -1.51 9.44
C LEU A 51 14.04 -0.90 10.21
N PRO A 52 14.21 -0.32 11.41
CA PRO A 52 13.13 0.38 12.09
C PRO A 52 12.62 1.61 11.34
N VAL A 53 13.51 2.36 10.67
CA VAL A 53 13.12 3.55 9.88
C VAL A 53 12.22 3.15 8.73
N VAL A 54 12.56 2.09 8.01
CA VAL A 54 11.73 1.54 6.91
C VAL A 54 10.34 1.13 7.42
N ALA A 55 10.28 0.46 8.57
CA ALA A 55 8.99 0.05 9.16
C ALA A 55 8.13 1.26 9.57
N LEU A 56 8.75 2.33 10.08
CA LEU A 56 8.05 3.57 10.42
C LEU A 56 7.59 4.33 9.17
N ASP A 57 8.37 4.29 8.10
CA ASP A 57 8.04 4.91 6.82
C ASP A 57 6.78 4.29 6.20
N ASP A 58 6.65 2.98 6.25
CA ASP A 58 5.45 2.27 5.81
C ASP A 58 4.20 2.69 6.60
N ILE A 59 4.32 2.79 7.92
CA ILE A 59 3.21 3.26 8.79
C ILE A 59 2.84 4.69 8.42
N TYR A 60 3.82 5.56 8.25
CA TYR A 60 3.60 6.95 7.85
C TYR A 60 2.93 7.06 6.47
N GLY A 61 3.37 6.27 5.51
CA GLY A 61 2.77 6.21 4.17
C GLY A 61 1.30 5.80 4.20
N ILE A 62 0.96 4.79 5.01
CA ILE A 62 -0.43 4.34 5.18
C ILE A 62 -1.30 5.43 5.83
N MET A 63 -0.79 6.10 6.87
CA MET A 63 -1.49 7.21 7.52
C MET A 63 -1.71 8.37 6.55
N ALA A 64 -0.68 8.75 5.79
CA ALA A 64 -0.76 9.82 4.81
C ALA A 64 -1.80 9.50 3.70
N PHE A 65 -1.81 8.27 3.21
CA PHE A 65 -2.78 7.81 2.22
C PHE A 65 -4.21 7.74 2.80
N GLY A 66 -4.35 7.25 4.03
CA GLY A 66 -5.63 7.18 4.75
C GLY A 66 -6.29 8.55 4.94
N ILE A 67 -5.51 9.61 5.06
CA ILE A 67 -6.00 11.00 5.13
C ILE A 67 -6.21 11.57 3.71
N ALA A 68 -5.30 11.30 2.78
CA ALA A 68 -5.35 11.87 1.43
C ALA A 68 -6.55 11.36 0.62
N LEU A 69 -6.92 10.09 0.78
CA LEU A 69 -8.01 9.47 0.01
C LEU A 69 -9.39 10.06 0.31
N PRO A 70 -9.82 10.27 1.57
CA PRO A 70 -11.05 10.99 1.88
C PRO A 70 -11.04 12.43 1.37
N LEU A 71 -9.93 13.15 1.52
CA LEU A 71 -9.78 14.52 1.00
C LEU A 71 -9.94 14.56 -0.53
N ALA A 72 -9.36 13.61 -1.24
CA ALA A 72 -9.52 13.50 -2.68
C ALA A 72 -10.99 13.20 -3.08
N LYS A 73 -11.65 12.31 -2.36
CA LYS A 73 -13.06 11.98 -2.59
C LYS A 73 -13.97 13.19 -2.42
N MET A 74 -13.73 14.06 -1.43
CA MET A 74 -14.53 15.28 -1.23
C MET A 74 -14.47 16.25 -2.38
N THR A 75 -13.34 16.39 -3.05
CA THR A 75 -13.23 17.30 -4.19
C THR A 75 -13.93 16.79 -5.44
N ILE A 76 -14.20 15.47 -5.48
CA ILE A 76 -14.90 14.82 -6.62
C ILE A 76 -16.39 14.62 -6.30
N SER A 77 -16.74 14.39 -5.04
CA SER A 77 -18.14 14.14 -4.63
C SER A 77 -18.87 15.45 -4.39
N THR A 78 -20.05 15.56 -4.98
CA THR A 78 -20.97 16.71 -4.79
C THR A 78 -21.76 16.61 -3.46
N GLU A 79 -21.62 15.50 -2.73
CA GLU A 79 -22.29 15.30 -1.45
C GLU A 79 -21.48 15.95 -0.32
N ALA A 80 -22.13 16.79 0.44
CA ALA A 80 -21.56 17.44 1.63
C ALA A 80 -21.33 16.40 2.74
N ILE A 81 -20.17 15.78 2.77
CA ILE A 81 -19.76 14.91 3.89
C ILE A 81 -19.43 15.83 5.07
N PRO A 82 -20.02 15.61 6.27
CA PRO A 82 -19.73 16.43 7.42
C PRO A 82 -18.24 16.34 7.81
N ILE A 83 -17.63 17.49 8.04
CA ILE A 83 -16.17 17.61 8.33
C ILE A 83 -15.73 16.72 9.50
N TRP A 84 -16.64 16.49 10.46
CA TRP A 84 -16.35 15.64 11.62
C TRP A 84 -16.12 14.16 11.25
N THR A 85 -16.90 13.59 10.35
CA THR A 85 -16.70 12.20 9.89
C THR A 85 -15.40 12.06 9.15
N MET A 86 -15.01 13.06 8.35
CA MET A 86 -13.76 13.09 7.63
C MET A 86 -12.51 13.00 8.51
N ILE A 87 -12.57 13.68 9.66
CA ILE A 87 -11.42 13.67 10.59
C ILE A 87 -11.50 12.42 11.48
N LEU A 88 -12.70 12.03 11.91
CA LEU A 88 -12.88 10.93 12.85
C LEU A 88 -12.67 9.56 12.20
N ASP A 89 -13.12 9.37 10.96
CA ASP A 89 -13.06 8.08 10.26
C ASP A 89 -11.63 7.53 10.13
N PRO A 90 -10.62 8.32 9.72
CA PRO A 90 -9.24 7.82 9.71
C PRO A 90 -8.70 7.44 11.10
N PHE A 91 -9.07 8.20 12.12
CA PHE A 91 -8.65 7.86 13.49
C PHE A 91 -9.32 6.59 14.02
N ILE A 92 -10.60 6.39 13.71
CA ILE A 92 -11.33 5.17 14.05
C ILE A 92 -10.77 3.99 13.26
N GLU A 93 -10.48 4.17 11.97
CA GLU A 93 -9.89 3.15 11.13
C GLU A 93 -8.52 2.72 11.67
N ILE A 94 -7.63 3.68 11.95
CA ILE A 94 -6.29 3.40 12.48
C ILE A 94 -6.39 2.79 13.88
N GLY A 95 -7.11 3.42 14.79
CA GLY A 95 -7.24 2.95 16.18
C GLY A 95 -7.91 1.58 16.27
N GLY A 96 -8.99 1.38 15.52
CA GLY A 96 -9.72 0.11 15.43
C GLY A 96 -8.86 -1.01 14.84
N SER A 97 -8.11 -0.72 13.76
CA SER A 97 -7.20 -1.68 13.14
C SER A 97 -6.10 -2.11 14.11
N LEU A 98 -5.50 -1.17 14.83
CA LEU A 98 -4.46 -1.47 15.82
C LEU A 98 -5.02 -2.26 17.00
N ALA A 99 -6.18 -1.90 17.53
CA ALA A 99 -6.79 -2.60 18.66
C ALA A 99 -7.14 -4.05 18.31
N ILE A 100 -7.83 -4.27 17.18
CA ILE A 100 -8.20 -5.62 16.74
C ILE A 100 -6.96 -6.42 16.34
N GLY A 101 -6.00 -5.79 15.65
CA GLY A 101 -4.72 -6.41 15.33
C GLY A 101 -3.96 -6.87 16.57
N ALA A 102 -3.98 -6.07 17.65
CA ALA A 102 -3.37 -6.45 18.93
C ALA A 102 -4.04 -7.67 19.55
N VAL A 103 -5.37 -7.73 19.55
CA VAL A 103 -6.12 -8.89 20.05
C VAL A 103 -5.81 -10.14 19.26
N LEU A 104 -5.84 -10.06 17.92
CA LEU A 104 -5.47 -11.18 17.07
C LEU A 104 -4.02 -11.62 17.25
N GLY A 105 -3.09 -10.68 17.42
CA GLY A 105 -1.69 -10.96 17.72
C GLY A 105 -1.51 -11.67 19.06
N PHE A 106 -2.28 -11.27 20.08
CA PHE A 106 -2.28 -11.94 21.38
C PHE A 106 -2.78 -13.39 21.26
N VAL A 107 -3.89 -13.60 20.55
CA VAL A 107 -4.47 -14.92 20.26
C VAL A 107 -3.47 -15.79 19.50
N LEU A 108 -2.86 -15.26 18.43
CA LEU A 108 -1.85 -15.95 17.63
C LEU A 108 -0.64 -16.33 18.49
N SER A 109 -0.15 -15.40 19.33
CA SER A 109 0.97 -15.65 20.24
C SER A 109 0.65 -16.79 21.24
N PHE A 110 -0.58 -16.82 21.77
CA PHE A 110 -1.00 -17.85 22.70
C PHE A 110 -1.11 -19.23 22.05
N ILE A 111 -1.69 -19.30 20.86
CA ILE A 111 -1.90 -20.56 20.14
C ILE A 111 -0.56 -21.12 19.63
N THR A 112 0.30 -20.27 19.07
CA THR A 112 1.60 -20.70 18.54
C THR A 112 2.59 -21.15 19.61
N LYS A 113 2.41 -20.73 20.88
CA LYS A 113 3.17 -21.28 22.00
C LYS A 113 2.91 -22.77 22.24
N ARG A 114 1.71 -23.26 21.89
CA ARG A 114 1.31 -24.67 22.02
C ARG A 114 1.63 -25.51 20.80
N ALA A 115 1.83 -24.89 19.64
CA ALA A 115 2.16 -25.59 18.40
C ALA A 115 3.56 -26.22 18.49
N LYS A 116 3.66 -27.52 18.21
CA LYS A 116 4.92 -28.27 18.28
C LYS A 116 5.57 -28.39 16.90
N ASN A 117 4.76 -28.53 15.85
CA ASN A 117 5.21 -28.76 14.48
C ASN A 117 5.31 -27.43 13.70
N ARG A 118 6.19 -27.38 12.68
CA ARG A 118 6.27 -26.24 11.77
C ARG A 118 5.01 -26.06 10.94
N ASP A 119 4.39 -27.17 10.52
CA ASP A 119 3.17 -27.13 9.70
C ASP A 119 1.98 -26.58 10.48
N ASP A 120 1.85 -26.91 11.77
CA ASP A 120 0.81 -26.32 12.63
C ASP A 120 0.97 -24.79 12.70
N ILE A 121 2.22 -24.31 12.83
CA ILE A 121 2.53 -22.87 12.89
C ILE A 121 2.15 -22.20 11.56
N LYS A 122 2.45 -22.83 10.41
CA LYS A 122 2.07 -22.32 9.08
C LYS A 122 0.57 -22.15 8.97
N ILE A 123 -0.16 -23.22 9.21
CA ILE A 123 -1.62 -23.24 9.08
C ILE A 123 -2.27 -22.21 10.01
N LEU A 124 -1.83 -22.14 11.27
CA LEU A 124 -2.37 -21.20 12.24
C LEU A 124 -2.08 -19.75 11.84
N SER A 125 -0.86 -19.46 11.35
CA SER A 125 -0.48 -18.11 10.94
C SER A 125 -1.29 -17.66 9.72
N ILE A 126 -1.45 -18.53 8.72
CA ILE A 126 -2.24 -18.23 7.52
C ILE A 126 -3.72 -18.04 7.88
N ALA A 127 -4.27 -18.92 8.72
CA ALA A 127 -5.65 -18.80 9.17
C ALA A 127 -5.88 -17.47 9.91
N MET A 128 -4.96 -17.05 10.78
CA MET A 128 -5.07 -15.78 11.49
C MET A 128 -4.96 -14.58 10.57
N VAL A 129 -4.10 -14.61 9.55
CA VAL A 129 -4.05 -13.56 8.52
C VAL A 129 -5.36 -13.52 7.72
N ALA A 130 -5.91 -14.67 7.34
CA ALA A 130 -7.20 -14.73 6.64
C ALA A 130 -8.34 -14.17 7.49
N ILE A 131 -8.36 -14.47 8.79
CA ILE A 131 -9.32 -13.91 9.74
C ILE A 131 -9.15 -12.38 9.84
N ALA A 132 -7.90 -11.89 9.95
CA ALA A 132 -7.63 -10.45 9.98
C ALA A 132 -8.13 -9.74 8.71
N LEU A 133 -7.89 -10.34 7.53
CA LEU A 133 -8.39 -9.83 6.24
C LEU A 133 -9.93 -9.85 6.17
N GLY A 134 -10.57 -10.91 6.65
CA GLY A 134 -12.04 -11.01 6.71
C GLY A 134 -12.64 -9.97 7.64
N LEU A 135 -12.10 -9.83 8.86
CA LEU A 135 -12.54 -8.85 9.85
C LEU A 135 -12.36 -7.42 9.36
N SER A 136 -11.22 -7.11 8.74
CA SER A 136 -10.96 -5.77 8.23
C SER A 136 -11.98 -5.34 7.19
N LYS A 137 -12.36 -6.25 6.28
CA LYS A 137 -13.41 -5.98 5.28
C LYS A 137 -14.79 -5.80 5.89
N LEU A 138 -15.14 -6.60 6.88
CA LEU A 138 -16.44 -6.52 7.56
C LEU A 138 -16.59 -5.21 8.37
N LEU A 139 -15.51 -4.73 8.97
CA LEU A 139 -15.52 -3.57 9.85
C LEU A 139 -15.11 -2.27 9.14
N GLY A 140 -14.73 -2.33 7.85
CA GLY A 140 -14.22 -1.16 7.11
C GLY A 140 -12.86 -0.67 7.63
N LEU A 141 -12.02 -1.57 8.15
CA LEU A 141 -10.74 -1.26 8.77
C LEU A 141 -9.57 -1.60 7.83
N SER A 142 -8.38 -1.04 8.10
CA SER A 142 -7.17 -1.34 7.35
C SER A 142 -6.61 -2.71 7.69
N SER A 143 -6.66 -3.63 6.73
CA SER A 143 -6.10 -4.98 6.87
C SER A 143 -4.58 -4.96 7.07
N LEU A 144 -3.91 -3.97 6.50
CA LEU A 144 -2.46 -3.81 6.59
C LEU A 144 -2.04 -3.41 8.00
N LEU A 145 -2.66 -2.37 8.57
CA LEU A 145 -2.40 -1.94 9.96
C LEU A 145 -2.72 -3.04 10.97
N MET A 146 -3.82 -3.76 10.74
CA MET A 146 -4.22 -4.89 11.58
C MET A 146 -3.16 -6.00 11.56
N SER A 147 -2.63 -6.33 10.39
CA SER A 147 -1.59 -7.36 10.23
C SER A 147 -0.25 -6.93 10.82
N ILE A 148 0.15 -5.66 10.65
CA ILE A 148 1.36 -5.08 11.26
C ILE A 148 1.27 -5.17 12.78
N MET A 149 0.15 -4.76 13.36
CA MET A 149 -0.02 -4.81 14.82
C MET A 149 -0.05 -6.24 15.34
N MET A 150 -0.72 -7.16 14.63
CA MET A 150 -0.72 -8.58 14.95
C MET A 150 0.71 -9.14 14.98
N GLY A 151 1.53 -8.83 13.99
CA GLY A 151 2.94 -9.22 13.92
C GLY A 151 3.78 -8.59 15.05
N THR A 152 3.55 -7.32 15.36
CA THR A 152 4.24 -6.59 16.43
C THR A 152 3.96 -7.21 17.79
N VAL A 153 2.71 -7.53 18.09
CA VAL A 153 2.33 -8.20 19.36
C VAL A 153 2.93 -9.60 19.44
N LEU A 154 2.89 -10.36 18.33
CA LEU A 154 3.52 -11.67 18.26
C LEU A 154 5.03 -11.58 18.54
N ALA A 155 5.72 -10.62 17.94
CA ALA A 155 7.16 -10.41 18.11
C ALA A 155 7.53 -10.13 19.57
N ASN A 156 6.73 -9.33 20.27
CA ASN A 156 7.01 -8.93 21.65
C ASN A 156 6.58 -9.96 22.69
N LEU A 157 5.48 -10.68 22.48
CA LEU A 157 4.93 -11.60 23.47
C LEU A 157 5.40 -13.04 23.32
N ASN A 158 5.89 -13.43 22.15
CA ASN A 158 6.30 -14.80 21.91
C ASN A 158 7.82 -14.92 21.77
N LYS A 159 8.48 -15.53 22.73
CA LYS A 159 9.94 -15.79 22.66
C LYS A 159 10.35 -16.65 21.45
N ARG A 160 9.41 -17.36 20.81
CA ARG A 160 9.63 -18.17 19.60
C ARG A 160 9.13 -17.45 18.33
N SER A 161 8.85 -16.16 18.39
CA SER A 161 8.36 -15.37 17.27
C SER A 161 9.23 -15.50 16.03
N LYS A 162 10.55 -15.55 16.19
CA LYS A 162 11.51 -15.74 15.10
C LYS A 162 11.19 -16.98 14.28
N ARG A 163 10.89 -18.11 14.93
CA ARG A 163 10.51 -19.35 14.25
C ARG A 163 9.18 -19.21 13.50
N VAL A 164 8.23 -18.45 14.04
CA VAL A 164 6.94 -18.19 13.37
C VAL A 164 7.18 -17.36 12.10
N PHE A 165 7.95 -16.29 12.19
CA PHE A 165 8.27 -15.43 11.04
C PHE A 165 9.05 -16.18 9.96
N GLU A 166 10.08 -16.96 10.33
CA GLU A 166 10.84 -17.80 9.38
C GLU A 166 9.90 -18.78 8.64
N THR A 167 8.98 -19.40 9.38
CA THR A 167 8.03 -20.36 8.81
C THR A 167 7.03 -19.70 7.85
N VAL A 168 6.59 -18.48 8.15
CA VAL A 168 5.73 -17.68 7.27
C VAL A 168 6.50 -17.18 6.06
N ASP A 169 7.74 -16.75 6.22
CA ASP A 169 8.62 -16.24 5.16
C ASP A 169 8.88 -17.30 4.06
N GLU A 170 9.06 -18.57 4.46
CA GLU A 170 9.17 -19.70 3.52
C GLU A 170 7.91 -19.86 2.63
N PHE A 171 6.75 -19.54 3.17
CA PHE A 171 5.46 -19.69 2.47
C PHE A 171 5.09 -18.47 1.62
N ILE A 172 5.62 -17.29 1.94
CA ILE A 172 5.28 -16.03 1.25
C ILE A 172 5.86 -15.96 -0.17
N SER A 173 6.97 -16.66 -0.46
CA SER A 173 7.65 -16.59 -1.75
C SER A 173 6.75 -16.82 -2.98
N PRO A 174 5.88 -17.85 -3.04
CA PRO A 174 4.92 -18.04 -4.13
C PRO A 174 3.89 -16.92 -4.24
N PHE A 175 3.49 -16.31 -3.11
CA PHE A 175 2.53 -15.23 -3.10
C PHE A 175 3.09 -13.94 -3.71
N TYR A 176 4.39 -13.67 -3.56
CA TYR A 176 5.02 -12.55 -4.26
C TYR A 176 4.92 -12.71 -5.78
N VAL A 177 5.21 -13.91 -6.30
CA VAL A 177 5.09 -14.17 -7.73
C VAL A 177 3.66 -13.96 -8.20
N LEU A 178 2.69 -14.52 -7.49
CA LEU A 178 1.27 -14.37 -7.82
C LEU A 178 0.82 -12.90 -7.75
N PHE A 179 1.21 -12.19 -6.70
CA PHE A 179 0.88 -10.78 -6.53
C PHE A 179 1.42 -9.91 -7.68
N PHE A 180 2.71 -10.04 -8.02
CA PHE A 180 3.30 -9.26 -9.10
C PHE A 180 2.75 -9.65 -10.47
N THR A 181 2.41 -10.93 -10.68
CA THR A 181 1.80 -11.40 -11.92
C THR A 181 0.39 -10.81 -12.10
N VAL A 182 -0.45 -10.87 -11.05
CA VAL A 182 -1.80 -10.31 -11.08
C VAL A 182 -1.76 -8.78 -11.21
N ALA A 183 -0.87 -8.12 -10.46
CA ALA A 183 -0.70 -6.68 -10.54
C ALA A 183 -0.23 -6.25 -11.94
N GLY A 184 0.72 -6.98 -12.53
CA GLY A 184 1.19 -6.74 -13.89
C GLY A 184 0.14 -7.00 -14.96
N ALA A 185 -0.65 -8.06 -14.80
CA ALA A 185 -1.76 -8.38 -15.70
C ALA A 185 -2.91 -7.35 -15.64
N GLY A 186 -3.11 -6.73 -14.46
CA GLY A 186 -4.10 -5.66 -14.26
C GLY A 186 -3.67 -4.29 -14.78
N LEU A 187 -2.43 -4.14 -15.24
CA LEU A 187 -1.95 -2.89 -15.85
C LEU A 187 -2.52 -2.71 -17.26
N GLU A 188 -3.41 -1.75 -17.41
CA GLU A 188 -3.91 -1.31 -18.72
C GLU A 188 -2.84 -0.49 -19.46
N LEU A 189 -1.90 -1.19 -20.09
CA LEU A 189 -0.79 -0.58 -20.85
C LEU A 189 -1.31 0.37 -21.95
N GLY A 190 -2.45 0.08 -22.55
CA GLY A 190 -3.08 0.95 -23.53
C GLY A 190 -3.49 2.31 -23.00
N PHE A 191 -3.97 2.37 -21.76
CA PHE A 191 -4.33 3.62 -21.10
C PHE A 191 -3.10 4.45 -20.77
N VAL A 192 -2.02 3.80 -20.29
CA VAL A 192 -0.75 4.48 -19.98
C VAL A 192 -0.09 4.99 -21.26
N ALA A 193 -0.04 4.18 -22.31
CA ALA A 193 0.55 4.56 -23.60
C ALA A 193 -0.21 5.72 -24.26
N ASN A 194 -1.55 5.70 -24.24
CA ASN A 194 -2.36 6.79 -24.79
C ASN A 194 -2.21 8.11 -24.00
N ARG A 195 -2.14 8.03 -22.66
CA ARG A 195 -1.96 9.23 -21.82
C ARG A 195 -0.56 9.84 -21.96
N VAL A 196 0.46 9.01 -22.02
CA VAL A 196 1.85 9.45 -22.25
C VAL A 196 2.03 9.91 -23.71
N GLY A 197 1.49 9.19 -24.66
CA GLY A 197 1.54 9.55 -26.09
C GLY A 197 0.81 10.85 -26.41
N MET A 198 -0.39 11.09 -25.87
CA MET A 198 -1.12 12.35 -26.04
C MET A 198 -0.38 13.55 -25.44
N ARG A 199 0.28 13.40 -24.28
CA ARG A 199 1.05 14.50 -23.68
C ARG A 199 2.31 14.84 -24.48
N ILE A 200 3.00 13.83 -25.02
CA ILE A 200 4.15 14.07 -25.90
C ILE A 200 3.70 14.72 -27.21
N ALA A 201 2.52 14.40 -27.71
CA ALA A 201 1.94 15.04 -28.90
C ALA A 201 1.45 16.46 -28.61
N ASP A 202 0.83 16.72 -27.48
CA ASP A 202 0.38 18.07 -27.08
C ASP A 202 1.55 19.03 -26.77
N ASP A 203 2.64 18.53 -26.19
CA ASP A 203 3.85 19.33 -25.93
C ASP A 203 4.70 19.56 -27.19
N GLN A 204 4.47 18.84 -28.28
CA GLN A 204 5.19 18.99 -29.55
C GLN A 204 4.45 19.88 -30.56
N LEU A 205 3.26 20.42 -30.25
CA LEU A 205 2.47 21.20 -31.19
C LEU A 205 2.07 22.59 -30.67
N PRO A 206 2.99 23.56 -30.66
CA PRO A 206 2.59 24.91 -30.96
C PRO A 206 3.23 25.44 -32.25
N VAL A 207 3.38 24.65 -33.31
CA VAL A 207 3.71 25.21 -34.64
C VAL A 207 3.14 24.33 -35.75
N ALA A 208 2.30 24.98 -36.55
CA ALA A 208 1.84 24.63 -37.88
C ALA A 208 0.56 23.81 -38.03
N GLY A 209 -0.52 24.57 -38.31
CA GLY A 209 -1.49 24.24 -39.33
C GLY A 209 -2.17 22.89 -39.25
N ALA A 210 -3.30 22.83 -38.55
CA ALA A 210 -4.26 21.75 -38.74
C ALA A 210 -4.67 21.67 -40.23
N VAL A 211 -4.14 20.68 -40.95
CA VAL A 211 -4.78 20.17 -42.17
C VAL A 211 -5.87 19.22 -41.66
N PRO A 212 -7.15 19.52 -41.91
CA PRO A 212 -8.22 18.58 -41.61
C PRO A 212 -8.02 17.34 -42.48
N LEU A 213 -7.82 16.19 -41.84
CA LEU A 213 -7.93 14.90 -42.54
C LEU A 213 -9.34 14.81 -43.10
N ALA A 214 -9.43 14.78 -44.43
CA ALA A 214 -10.67 14.62 -45.18
C ALA A 214 -11.41 13.37 -44.68
N ASP A 215 -12.67 13.57 -44.36
CA ASP A 215 -13.63 12.51 -44.04
C ASP A 215 -13.80 11.60 -45.27
N PRO A 216 -13.49 10.30 -45.23
CA PRO A 216 -13.64 9.41 -46.39
C PRO A 216 -15.08 9.02 -46.67
N GLY A 217 -16.07 9.66 -46.07
CA GLY A 217 -17.49 9.31 -46.15
C GLY A 217 -18.43 10.36 -46.80
N ALA A 218 -17.93 11.45 -47.37
CA ALA A 218 -18.82 12.42 -48.05
C ALA A 218 -19.18 11.94 -49.48
N PRO A 219 -20.47 11.73 -49.79
CA PRO A 219 -20.89 11.43 -51.16
C PRO A 219 -20.81 12.68 -52.05
N CYS A 220 -20.47 12.48 -53.30
CA CYS A 220 -20.41 13.48 -54.37
C CYS A 220 -21.75 14.18 -54.62
#